data_2af1e739cc9e70ed978e480b6c7fc7b6
#
_entry.id   2af1e739cc9e70ed978e480b6c7fc7b6
#
_cell.length_a   1.000
_cell.length_b   1.000
_cell.length_c   1.000
_cell.angle_alpha   90.00
_cell.angle_beta   90.00
_cell.angle_gamma   90.00
#
_symmetry.space_group_name_H-M   'P 1'
#
loop_
_entity.id
_entity.type
_entity.pdbx_description
1 polymer ?
#
loop_
_entity_poly.entity_id
_entity_poly.type
_entity_poly.pdbx_seq_one_letter_code
_entity_poly.pdbx_strand_id
1 'polypeptide(L)'
;MNEPAITPNREMFDELGQVMKGLQKAEVPVTHIQTPGLYIRQVEIKAGTKILSARHKTEHPFVISKGKILVVTEEGRREVLEAPHIGITFPGTRRALTALQDTIWTTFHPTAETEIEKITESLVEHETDQDLLQWQESTPKLNEPCHS
;
A
#
# COMPACT_ATOMS: atom_id res chain seq x y z
N MET A 1 13.94 3.51 33.95
CA MET A 1 14.56 3.03 32.71
C MET A 1 13.47 2.62 31.75
N ASN A 2 13.46 3.21 30.61
CA ASN A 2 12.43 2.89 29.64
C ASN A 2 12.79 1.57 28.97
N GLU A 3 11.87 0.64 29.02
CA GLU A 3 11.97 -0.52 28.17
C GLU A 3 12.04 -0.04 26.72
N PRO A 4 12.93 -0.58 25.90
CA PRO A 4 12.90 -0.26 24.48
C PRO A 4 11.53 -0.66 23.97
N ALA A 5 10.82 0.30 23.40
CA ALA A 5 9.57 -0.01 22.72
C ALA A 5 9.87 -1.11 21.71
N ILE A 6 9.02 -2.14 21.68
CA ILE A 6 9.12 -3.17 20.65
C ILE A 6 8.89 -2.45 19.32
N THR A 7 9.97 -2.22 18.60
CA THR A 7 9.90 -1.55 17.32
C THR A 7 9.60 -2.60 16.26
N PRO A 8 8.48 -2.48 15.51
CA PRO A 8 8.27 -3.35 14.38
C PRO A 8 9.46 -3.25 13.44
N ASN A 9 9.95 -4.37 12.97
CA ASN A 9 11.10 -4.45 12.09
C ASN A 9 10.77 -5.37 10.91
N ARG A 10 11.72 -5.51 10.01
CA ARG A 10 11.54 -6.32 8.80
C ARG A 10 11.10 -7.75 9.13
N GLU A 11 11.71 -8.37 10.13
CA GLU A 11 11.39 -9.72 10.55
C GLU A 11 9.95 -9.84 11.06
N MET A 12 9.53 -8.90 11.93
CA MET A 12 8.16 -8.86 12.44
C MET A 12 7.15 -8.66 11.30
N PHE A 13 7.48 -7.80 10.34
CA PHE A 13 6.61 -7.57 9.19
C PHE A 13 6.52 -8.80 8.29
N ASP A 14 7.60 -9.52 8.12
CA ASP A 14 7.61 -10.77 7.36
C ASP A 14 6.78 -11.84 8.06
N GLU A 15 6.89 -11.96 9.38
CA GLU A 15 6.04 -12.85 10.18
C GLU A 15 4.56 -12.48 10.06
N LEU A 16 4.26 -11.18 10.15
CA LEU A 16 2.90 -10.69 9.97
C LEU A 16 2.37 -11.06 8.59
N GLY A 17 3.18 -10.92 7.56
CA GLY A 17 2.84 -11.32 6.20
C GLY A 17 2.49 -12.80 6.10
N GLN A 18 3.25 -13.66 6.77
CA GLN A 18 2.98 -15.10 6.80
C GLN A 18 1.65 -15.41 7.49
N VAL A 19 1.36 -14.76 8.60
CA VAL A 19 0.08 -14.91 9.31
C VAL A 19 -1.07 -14.44 8.43
N MET A 20 -0.93 -13.30 7.78
CA MET A 20 -1.97 -12.73 6.92
C MET A 20 -2.27 -13.60 5.71
N LYS A 21 -1.30 -14.34 5.19
CA LYS A 21 -1.52 -15.29 4.09
C LYS A 21 -2.51 -16.40 4.44
N GLY A 22 -2.60 -16.79 5.71
CA GLY A 22 -3.55 -17.79 6.19
C GLY A 22 -4.96 -17.24 6.44
N LEU A 23 -5.16 -15.93 6.34
CA LEU A 23 -6.45 -15.29 6.58
C LEU A 23 -7.20 -15.09 5.27
N GLN A 24 -8.54 -14.96 5.39
CA GLN A 24 -9.38 -14.64 4.25
C GLN A 24 -8.96 -13.29 3.68
N LYS A 25 -8.72 -13.23 2.37
CA LYS A 25 -8.36 -12.00 1.68
C LYS A 25 -9.55 -11.04 1.63
N ALA A 26 -9.32 -9.80 2.05
CA ALA A 26 -10.28 -8.73 1.84
C ALA A 26 -10.22 -8.27 0.38
N GLU A 27 -11.37 -7.94 -0.18
CA GLU A 27 -11.42 -7.26 -1.46
C GLU A 27 -11.00 -5.80 -1.26
N VAL A 28 -10.00 -5.39 -2.02
CA VAL A 28 -9.53 -4.00 -2.04
C VAL A 28 -9.64 -3.50 -3.47
N PRO A 29 -10.75 -2.81 -3.82
CA PRO A 29 -10.89 -2.25 -5.15
C PRO A 29 -9.76 -1.28 -5.47
N VAL A 30 -9.17 -1.45 -6.65
CA VAL A 30 -8.10 -0.60 -7.15
C VAL A 30 -8.51 0.05 -8.46
N THR A 31 -8.33 1.36 -8.55
CA THR A 31 -8.52 2.12 -9.78
C THR A 31 -7.16 2.53 -10.31
N HIS A 32 -6.91 2.26 -11.58
CA HIS A 32 -5.69 2.62 -12.28
C HIS A 32 -5.99 3.74 -13.26
N ILE A 33 -5.23 4.82 -13.17
CA ILE A 33 -5.33 5.95 -14.09
C ILE A 33 -3.95 6.21 -14.68
N GLN A 34 -3.87 6.31 -15.99
CA GLN A 34 -2.62 6.61 -16.69
C GLN A 34 -2.80 7.86 -17.55
N THR A 35 -1.85 8.77 -17.40
CA THR A 35 -1.69 9.91 -18.28
C THR A 35 -0.23 9.91 -18.77
N PRO A 36 0.12 10.69 -19.80
CA PRO A 36 1.51 10.73 -20.23
C PRO A 36 2.45 11.10 -19.07
N GLY A 37 3.38 10.20 -18.76
CA GLY A 37 4.37 10.41 -17.70
C GLY A 37 3.89 10.17 -16.27
N LEU A 38 2.64 9.74 -16.07
CA LEU A 38 2.08 9.58 -14.73
C LEU A 38 1.17 8.36 -14.62
N TYR A 39 1.42 7.57 -13.59
CA TYR A 39 0.52 6.49 -13.16
C TYR A 39 -0.09 6.83 -11.81
N ILE A 40 -1.40 6.73 -11.71
CA ILE A 40 -2.16 6.98 -10.47
C ILE A 40 -2.84 5.69 -10.05
N ARG A 41 -2.66 5.31 -8.79
CA ARG A 41 -3.27 4.13 -8.21
C ARG A 41 -4.12 4.55 -7.02
N GLN A 42 -5.42 4.30 -7.10
CA GLN A 42 -6.35 4.60 -6.02
C GLN A 42 -6.92 3.31 -5.45
N VAL A 43 -6.82 3.16 -4.15
CA VAL A 43 -7.37 2.01 -3.43
C VAL A 43 -8.49 2.45 -2.51
N GLU A 44 -9.52 1.62 -2.43
CA GLU A 44 -10.63 1.78 -1.51
C GLU A 44 -10.53 0.69 -0.45
N ILE A 45 -10.37 1.10 0.80
CA ILE A 45 -10.12 0.20 1.92
C ILE A 45 -11.26 0.32 2.90
N LYS A 46 -12.05 -0.73 3.04
CA LYS A 46 -13.19 -0.72 3.97
C LYS A 46 -12.72 -0.74 5.43
N ALA A 47 -13.49 -0.11 6.29
CA ALA A 47 -13.26 -0.12 7.73
C ALA A 47 -13.00 -1.54 8.24
N GLY A 48 -11.99 -1.70 9.08
CA GLY A 48 -11.59 -2.99 9.63
C GLY A 48 -10.62 -3.80 8.79
N THR A 49 -10.36 -3.38 7.54
CA THR A 49 -9.43 -4.07 6.66
C THR A 49 -7.99 -3.79 7.10
N LYS A 50 -7.19 -4.86 7.11
CA LYS A 50 -5.75 -4.79 7.41
C LYS A 50 -4.98 -5.11 6.13
N ILE A 51 -3.97 -4.30 5.86
CA ILE A 51 -3.12 -4.44 4.68
C ILE A 51 -1.66 -4.36 5.12
N LEU A 52 -0.85 -5.28 4.61
CA LEU A 52 0.60 -5.16 4.68
C LEU A 52 1.09 -4.77 3.30
N SER A 53 1.68 -3.57 3.20
CA SER A 53 2.19 -3.11 1.92
C SER A 53 3.47 -3.84 1.53
N ALA A 54 3.77 -3.87 0.24
CA ALA A 54 5.11 -4.23 -0.23
C ALA A 54 6.08 -3.08 0.12
N ARG A 55 7.38 -3.36 0.09
CA ARG A 55 8.40 -2.34 0.31
C ARG A 55 8.52 -1.48 -0.95
N HIS A 56 8.37 -0.17 -0.79
CA HIS A 56 8.44 0.78 -1.89
C HIS A 56 9.88 1.05 -2.31
N LYS A 57 10.11 1.13 -3.62
CA LYS A 57 11.43 1.47 -4.18
C LYS A 57 11.58 2.95 -4.51
N THR A 58 10.47 3.66 -4.66
CA THR A 58 10.45 5.02 -5.19
C THR A 58 9.87 6.00 -4.21
N GLU A 59 10.31 7.25 -4.31
CA GLU A 59 9.66 8.36 -3.62
C GLU A 59 8.45 8.79 -4.42
N HIS A 60 7.30 8.90 -3.77
CA HIS A 60 6.07 9.33 -4.44
C HIS A 60 5.07 9.92 -3.45
N PRO A 61 4.26 10.88 -3.88
CA PRO A 61 3.21 11.42 -3.02
C PRO A 61 2.02 10.48 -2.93
N PHE A 62 1.28 10.61 -1.83
CA PHE A 62 -0.02 9.97 -1.67
C PHE A 62 -1.01 10.96 -1.07
N VAL A 63 -2.28 10.69 -1.30
CA VAL A 63 -3.40 11.49 -0.77
C VAL A 63 -4.41 10.54 -0.14
N ILE A 64 -4.85 10.89 1.07
CA ILE A 64 -6.02 10.28 1.68
C ILE A 64 -7.16 11.26 1.51
N SER A 65 -8.11 10.93 0.64
CA SER A 65 -9.24 11.81 0.31
C SER A 65 -10.50 11.51 1.11
N LYS A 66 -10.55 10.34 1.73
CA LYS A 66 -11.66 9.92 2.58
C LYS A 66 -11.14 8.99 3.66
N GLY A 67 -11.72 9.11 4.85
CA GLY A 67 -11.57 8.14 5.91
C GLY A 67 -10.46 8.40 6.89
N LYS A 68 -10.10 7.34 7.60
CA LYS A 68 -9.16 7.36 8.72
C LYS A 68 -8.47 6.01 8.79
N ILE A 69 -7.15 6.02 8.89
CA ILE A 69 -6.37 4.82 8.81
C ILE A 69 -5.20 4.84 9.80
N LEU A 70 -5.01 3.73 10.50
CA LEU A 70 -3.85 3.53 11.37
C LEU A 70 -2.70 3.02 10.51
N VAL A 71 -1.55 3.67 10.63
CA VAL A 71 -0.34 3.33 9.88
C VAL A 71 0.77 2.97 10.86
N VAL A 72 1.38 1.82 10.66
CA VAL A 72 2.57 1.40 11.41
C VAL A 72 3.69 1.10 10.42
N THR A 73 4.85 1.72 10.62
CA THR A 73 6.03 1.48 9.77
C THR A 73 6.98 0.47 10.42
N GLU A 74 7.89 -0.08 9.62
CA GLU A 74 8.92 -1.00 10.13
C GLU A 74 9.83 -0.36 11.18
N GLU A 75 9.98 0.97 11.12
CA GLU A 75 10.78 1.72 12.09
C GLU A 75 10.07 1.92 13.43
N GLY A 76 8.83 1.45 13.54
CA GLY A 76 8.05 1.57 14.76
C GLY A 76 7.22 2.84 14.85
N ARG A 77 7.20 3.64 13.81
CA ARG A 77 6.37 4.83 13.76
C ARG A 77 4.91 4.40 13.65
N ARG A 78 4.10 4.94 14.54
CA ARG A 78 2.68 4.64 14.60
C ARG A 78 1.90 5.94 14.59
N GLU A 79 1.01 6.10 13.61
CA GLU A 79 0.20 7.30 13.52
C GLU A 79 -1.16 7.00 12.89
N VAL A 80 -2.11 7.85 13.20
CA VAL A 80 -3.43 7.81 12.57
C VAL A 80 -3.50 8.95 11.58
N LEU A 81 -3.76 8.60 10.33
CA LEU A 81 -3.94 9.58 9.25
C LEU A 81 -5.42 9.72 8.95
N GLU A 82 -5.89 10.96 8.90
CA GLU A 82 -7.30 11.28 8.63
C GLU A 82 -7.42 12.22 7.44
N ALA A 83 -8.38 11.94 6.57
CA ALA A 83 -8.64 12.78 5.40
C ALA A 83 -9.14 14.17 5.80
N PRO A 84 -8.76 15.22 5.07
CA PRO A 84 -7.83 15.21 3.95
C PRO A 84 -6.38 15.18 4.43
N HIS A 85 -5.57 14.36 3.79
CA HIS A 85 -4.15 14.24 4.14
C HIS A 85 -3.32 14.03 2.88
N ILE A 86 -2.19 14.72 2.80
CA ILE A 86 -1.21 14.56 1.74
C ILE A 86 0.13 14.23 2.39
N GLY A 87 0.79 13.20 1.89
CA GLY A 87 2.09 12.77 2.40
C GLY A 87 2.99 12.30 1.28
N ILE A 88 4.21 11.93 1.67
CA ILE A 88 5.21 11.38 0.74
C ILE A 88 5.66 10.03 1.27
N THR A 89 5.69 9.05 0.38
CA THR A 89 6.29 7.75 0.63
C THR A 89 7.73 7.80 0.16
N PHE A 90 8.66 7.44 1.05
CA PHE A 90 10.09 7.40 0.72
C PHE A 90 10.53 5.98 0.34
N PRO A 91 11.62 5.85 -0.45
CA PRO A 91 12.18 4.53 -0.76
C PRO A 91 12.50 3.75 0.52
N GLY A 92 12.23 2.46 0.50
CA GLY A 92 12.44 1.59 1.66
C GLY A 92 11.25 1.49 2.61
N THR A 93 10.20 2.25 2.38
CA THR A 93 9.01 2.24 3.25
C THR A 93 8.16 1.00 3.05
N ARG A 94 7.81 0.36 4.16
CA ARG A 94 6.82 -0.71 4.22
C ARG A 94 5.88 -0.41 5.38
N ARG A 95 4.57 -0.53 5.16
CA ARG A 95 3.55 -0.15 6.14
C ARG A 95 2.60 -1.29 6.43
N ALA A 96 2.20 -1.40 7.69
CA ALA A 96 1.03 -2.15 8.09
C ALA A 96 -0.11 -1.14 8.29
N LEU A 97 -1.22 -1.35 7.60
CA LEU A 97 -2.36 -0.44 7.60
C LEU A 97 -3.57 -1.11 8.22
N THR A 98 -4.32 -0.36 9.01
CA THR A 98 -5.65 -0.77 9.49
C THR A 98 -6.62 0.37 9.25
N ALA A 99 -7.59 0.17 8.38
CA ALA A 99 -8.61 1.17 8.12
C ALA A 99 -9.56 1.26 9.32
N LEU A 100 -9.64 2.44 9.93
CA LEU A 100 -10.55 2.71 11.05
C LEU A 100 -11.92 3.15 10.54
N GLN A 101 -11.96 3.66 9.33
CA GLN A 101 -13.15 4.03 8.57
C GLN A 101 -12.92 3.63 7.12
N ASP A 102 -13.98 3.65 6.30
CA ASP A 102 -13.83 3.47 4.87
C ASP A 102 -12.88 4.54 4.35
N THR A 103 -11.77 4.13 3.75
CA THR A 103 -10.65 5.00 3.39
C THR A 103 -10.39 4.94 1.90
N ILE A 104 -10.10 6.10 1.30
CA ILE A 104 -9.61 6.21 -0.07
C ILE A 104 -8.18 6.73 -0.03
N TRP A 105 -7.26 5.91 -0.53
CA TRP A 105 -5.83 6.19 -0.56
C TRP A 105 -5.35 6.17 -2.01
N THR A 106 -4.76 7.28 -2.46
CA THR A 106 -4.31 7.43 -3.84
C THR A 106 -2.82 7.72 -3.88
N THR A 107 -2.09 7.00 -4.72
CA THR A 107 -0.65 7.21 -4.93
C THR A 107 -0.37 7.68 -6.35
N PHE A 108 0.67 8.49 -6.51
CA PHE A 108 1.02 9.14 -7.77
C PHE A 108 2.45 8.78 -8.13
N HIS A 109 2.64 8.15 -9.29
CA HIS A 109 3.93 7.59 -9.69
C HIS A 109 4.36 8.13 -11.05
N PRO A 110 5.37 9.01 -11.12
CA PRO A 110 5.94 9.43 -12.39
C PRO A 110 6.57 8.22 -13.10
N THR A 111 6.13 7.94 -14.30
CA THR A 111 6.68 6.85 -15.10
C THR A 111 6.28 7.02 -16.55
N ALA A 112 7.20 6.67 -17.45
CA ALA A 112 6.90 6.56 -18.88
C ALA A 112 6.38 5.17 -19.26
N GLU A 113 6.45 4.21 -18.33
CA GLU A 113 5.99 2.85 -18.56
C GLU A 113 4.46 2.80 -18.61
N THR A 114 3.92 1.99 -19.52
CA THR A 114 2.47 1.87 -19.71
C THR A 114 1.90 0.52 -19.29
N GLU A 115 2.75 -0.49 -19.14
CA GLU A 115 2.31 -1.81 -18.68
C GLU A 115 2.33 -1.87 -17.15
N ILE A 116 1.18 -2.17 -16.54
CA ILE A 116 1.05 -2.17 -15.08
C ILE A 116 2.01 -3.15 -14.41
N GLU A 117 2.23 -4.32 -14.99
CA GLU A 117 3.16 -5.30 -14.42
C GLU A 117 4.57 -4.73 -14.32
N LYS A 118 5.02 -4.03 -15.34
CA LYS A 118 6.34 -3.38 -15.35
C LYS A 118 6.39 -2.20 -14.40
N ILE A 119 5.32 -1.42 -14.34
CA ILE A 119 5.21 -0.33 -13.38
C ILE A 119 5.34 -0.88 -11.96
N THR A 120 4.58 -1.92 -11.64
CA THR A 120 4.60 -2.55 -10.32
C THR A 120 6.00 -3.02 -9.94
N GLU A 121 6.70 -3.70 -10.85
CA GLU A 121 8.07 -4.16 -10.62
C GLU A 121 9.02 -3.01 -10.30
N SER A 122 8.80 -1.86 -10.90
CA SER A 122 9.64 -0.68 -10.67
C SER A 122 9.35 0.03 -9.35
N LEU A 123 8.15 -0.14 -8.79
CA LEU A 123 7.70 0.61 -7.62
C LEU A 123 7.92 -0.10 -6.29
N VAL A 124 7.91 -1.42 -6.29
CA VAL A 124 7.96 -2.21 -5.04
C VAL A 124 8.96 -3.34 -5.13
N GLU A 125 9.57 -3.65 -3.98
CA GLU A 125 10.40 -4.83 -3.83
C GLU A 125 9.52 -6.04 -3.56
N HIS A 126 9.82 -7.13 -4.22
CA HIS A 126 9.21 -8.42 -3.97
C HIS A 126 10.21 -9.27 -3.21
N GLU A 127 9.92 -9.54 -1.96
CA GLU A 127 10.79 -10.39 -1.14
C GLU A 127 10.61 -11.86 -1.50
N THR A 128 9.44 -12.21 -2.05
CA THR A 128 9.14 -13.54 -2.55
C THR A 128 8.20 -13.45 -3.75
N ASP A 129 8.19 -14.48 -4.58
CA ASP A 129 7.23 -14.59 -5.68
C ASP A 129 5.78 -14.52 -5.18
N GLN A 130 5.55 -14.96 -3.94
CA GLN A 130 4.23 -14.91 -3.33
C GLN A 130 3.77 -13.50 -3.01
N ASP A 131 4.67 -12.60 -2.63
CA ASP A 131 4.34 -11.21 -2.38
C ASP A 131 3.89 -10.53 -3.66
N LEU A 132 4.56 -10.82 -4.76
CA LEU A 132 4.17 -10.34 -6.08
C LEU A 132 2.78 -10.85 -6.47
N LEU A 133 2.53 -12.15 -6.27
CA LEU A 133 1.24 -12.75 -6.59
C LEU A 133 0.10 -12.15 -5.75
N GLN A 134 0.30 -11.94 -4.46
CA GLN A 134 -0.71 -11.31 -3.62
C GLN A 134 -1.03 -9.90 -4.08
N TRP A 135 -0.03 -9.16 -4.45
CA TRP A 135 -0.19 -7.80 -4.94
C TRP A 135 -0.95 -7.77 -6.26
N GLN A 136 -0.62 -8.68 -7.17
CA GLN A 136 -1.31 -8.82 -8.46
C GLN A 136 -2.75 -9.29 -8.29
N GLU A 137 -3.01 -10.22 -7.39
CA GLU A 137 -4.36 -10.72 -7.11
C GLU A 137 -5.26 -9.66 -6.49
N SER A 138 -4.71 -8.76 -5.67
CA SER A 138 -5.48 -7.65 -5.09
C SER A 138 -5.71 -6.50 -6.07
N THR A 139 -5.08 -6.55 -7.26
CA THR A 139 -5.13 -5.49 -8.26
C THR A 139 -6.01 -5.95 -9.42
N PRO A 140 -7.13 -5.27 -9.74
CA PRO A 140 -7.94 -5.59 -10.90
C PRO A 140 -7.12 -5.50 -12.17
N LYS A 141 -7.49 -6.31 -13.16
CA LYS A 141 -6.84 -6.25 -14.46
C LYS A 141 -7.05 -4.87 -15.10
N LEU A 142 -6.02 -4.41 -15.78
CA LEU A 142 -5.95 -3.13 -16.46
C LEU A 142 -7.09 -2.79 -17.42
N ASN A 143 -7.65 -3.80 -18.01
CA ASN A 143 -8.72 -3.64 -18.99
C ASN A 143 -10.10 -3.55 -18.38
N GLU A 144 -10.21 -3.58 -17.05
CA GLU A 144 -11.47 -3.26 -16.39
C GLU A 144 -11.67 -1.74 -16.48
N PRO A 145 -12.86 -1.30 -16.89
CA PRO A 145 -13.09 0.13 -17.07
C PRO A 145 -12.91 0.85 -15.73
N CYS A 146 -12.07 1.89 -15.76
CA CYS A 146 -12.01 2.83 -14.66
C CYS A 146 -13.36 3.56 -14.65
N HIS A 147 -14.15 3.33 -13.61
CA HIS A 147 -15.32 4.13 -13.37
C HIS A 147 -14.89 5.47 -12.79
N SER A 148 -14.87 6.44 -13.64
CA SER A 148 -14.65 7.82 -13.22
C SER A 148 -15.93 8.38 -12.63
#